data_df4806e42e4d57994a4b2b9ac37091f0
#
_entry.id   df4806e42e4d57994a4b2b9ac37091f0
#
_cell.length_a   1.000
_cell.length_b   1.000
_cell.length_c   1.000
_cell.angle_alpha   90.00
_cell.angle_beta   90.00
_cell.angle_gamma   90.00
#
_symmetry.space_group_name_H-M   'P 1'
#
loop_
_entity.id
_entity.type
_entity.pdbx_description
1 polymer ?
#
loop_
_entity_poly.entity_id
_entity_poly.type
_entity_poly.pdbx_seq_one_letter_code
_entity_poly.pdbx_strand_id
1 'polypeptide(L)'
;MFLNIKKLTALILIVSIGLILFLQLHNLLVFPLSRGFDAGSHLEYVNFLKNNKRVPLAYEGWELYQPPLYYLVILLLPSPVGIKITGFLMWLLLGFISYKFFKKQFNDITIALIGTFIVSSLPVALYLAYTISNEFFSGVLISISLIYYVSFYKPTQNKAKIILGILIGLSFLVKATAFVLIISIAIDQFISARYKTIKTVRSLLLPFGISFLMSGWFYLRNWILFGGPFISSYDFPKIYPLMQTIVPRNLSFFLSLKGFFTMDLFRSHHYSFLSGTFFSWFYDGHNIIIPVQEFSKIGVILILFSLPIFIFFLIGYLKEYFVKKNKSIIFLLYSTLLFIGYVAYNFRLPYYSTVKGVFLISGVIPFGYFFIKGIMPYKKYLFYISLYLAFYTMILMRNFWILKFWYIGT
;
A
#
# COMPACT_ATOMS: atom_id res chain seq x y z
N MET A 1 15.06 -41.16 5.29
CA MET A 1 13.86 -40.46 4.80
C MET A 1 14.15 -38.99 4.71
N PHE A 2 14.88 -38.52 3.72
CA PHE A 2 15.24 -37.08 3.56
C PHE A 2 14.05 -36.39 2.89
N LEU A 3 13.31 -35.58 3.65
CA LEU A 3 12.41 -34.62 3.04
C LEU A 3 13.21 -33.81 2.01
N ASN A 4 12.79 -33.83 0.77
CA ASN A 4 13.42 -33.02 -0.27
C ASN A 4 13.47 -31.56 0.22
N ILE A 5 14.66 -30.95 0.31
CA ILE A 5 14.87 -29.59 0.83
C ILE A 5 13.87 -28.58 0.25
N LYS A 6 13.51 -28.74 -1.03
CA LYS A 6 12.48 -27.88 -1.66
C LYS A 6 11.09 -28.04 -1.03
N LYS A 7 10.69 -29.27 -0.68
CA LYS A 7 9.40 -29.51 0.00
C LYS A 7 9.42 -28.92 1.41
N LEU A 8 10.54 -29.07 2.14
CA LEU A 8 10.71 -28.49 3.46
C LEU A 8 10.67 -26.96 3.41
N THR A 9 11.37 -26.33 2.44
CA THR A 9 11.33 -24.88 2.20
C THR A 9 9.89 -24.40 1.97
N ALA A 10 9.14 -25.08 1.10
CA ALA A 10 7.74 -24.71 0.84
C ALA A 10 6.85 -24.90 2.08
N LEU A 11 7.05 -25.95 2.86
CA LEU A 11 6.32 -26.19 4.11
C LEU A 11 6.56 -25.08 5.13
N ILE A 12 7.82 -24.67 5.34
CA ILE A 12 8.18 -23.56 6.25
C ILE A 12 7.43 -22.29 5.84
N LEU A 13 7.41 -21.95 4.56
CA LEU A 13 6.72 -20.76 4.06
C LEU A 13 5.20 -20.85 4.20
N ILE A 14 4.60 -22.03 3.95
CA ILE A 14 3.16 -22.25 4.13
C ILE A 14 2.78 -22.08 5.60
N VAL A 15 3.56 -22.67 6.51
CA VAL A 15 3.34 -22.51 7.95
C VAL A 15 3.47 -21.04 8.36
N SER A 16 4.49 -20.33 7.87
CA SER A 16 4.67 -18.90 8.14
C SER A 16 3.49 -18.06 7.66
N ILE A 17 2.99 -18.30 6.45
CA ILE A 17 1.80 -17.63 5.91
C ILE A 17 0.57 -17.99 6.75
N GLY A 18 0.43 -19.24 7.19
CA GLY A 18 -0.65 -19.68 8.08
C GLY A 18 -0.64 -18.98 9.44
N LEU A 19 0.55 -18.76 10.02
CA LEU A 19 0.70 -18.00 11.26
C LEU A 19 0.31 -16.52 11.08
N ILE A 20 0.70 -15.91 9.97
CA ILE A 20 0.28 -14.54 9.65
C ILE A 20 -1.24 -14.47 9.45
N LEU A 21 -1.85 -15.44 8.78
CA LEU A 21 -3.31 -15.53 8.66
C LEU A 21 -3.98 -15.64 10.04
N PHE A 22 -3.45 -16.47 10.92
CA PHE A 22 -3.95 -16.61 12.29
C PHE A 22 -3.84 -15.30 13.08
N LEU A 23 -2.71 -14.57 12.95
CA LEU A 23 -2.53 -13.24 13.51
C LEU A 23 -3.61 -12.27 13.02
N GLN A 24 -3.87 -12.25 11.71
CA GLN A 24 -4.87 -11.36 11.12
C GLN A 24 -6.29 -11.68 11.59
N LEU A 25 -6.63 -12.97 11.70
CA LEU A 25 -7.93 -13.40 12.24
C LEU A 25 -8.10 -12.99 13.71
N HIS A 26 -7.06 -13.15 14.53
CA HIS A 26 -7.06 -12.69 15.91
C HIS A 26 -7.29 -11.17 15.99
N ASN A 27 -6.50 -10.39 15.25
CA ASN A 27 -6.58 -8.93 15.27
C ASN A 27 -7.91 -8.41 14.70
N LEU A 28 -8.48 -9.08 13.70
CA LEU A 28 -9.83 -8.79 13.20
C LEU A 28 -10.88 -8.82 14.32
N LEU A 29 -10.75 -9.76 15.24
CA LEU A 29 -11.72 -9.93 16.35
C LEU A 29 -11.50 -8.93 17.48
N VAL A 30 -10.24 -8.63 17.84
CA VAL A 30 -9.92 -7.85 19.05
C VAL A 30 -9.67 -6.37 18.80
N PHE A 31 -9.24 -5.95 17.60
CA PHE A 31 -8.90 -4.55 17.33
C PHE A 31 -10.15 -3.67 17.31
N PRO A 32 -10.17 -2.54 18.07
CA PRO A 32 -11.31 -1.64 18.08
C PRO A 32 -11.39 -0.82 16.79
N LEU A 33 -12.60 -0.67 16.22
CA LEU A 33 -12.81 0.05 14.96
C LEU A 33 -12.49 1.55 15.06
N SER A 34 -12.62 2.13 16.26
CA SER A 34 -12.33 3.55 16.54
C SER A 34 -10.84 3.88 16.56
N ARG A 35 -9.98 2.85 16.50
CA ARG A 35 -8.53 3.03 16.52
C ARG A 35 -7.93 3.07 15.12
N GLY A 36 -6.78 3.69 15.03
CA GLY A 36 -6.10 4.00 13.78
C GLY A 36 -6.21 5.47 13.44
N PHE A 37 -5.34 5.91 12.56
CA PHE A 37 -5.32 7.30 12.13
C PHE A 37 -6.59 7.60 11.30
N ASP A 38 -7.23 8.74 11.56
CA ASP A 38 -8.43 9.21 10.87
C ASP A 38 -9.65 8.25 10.93
N ALA A 39 -9.61 7.21 11.80
CA ALA A 39 -10.67 6.20 11.89
C ALA A 39 -12.05 6.83 12.16
N GLY A 40 -12.13 7.82 13.05
CA GLY A 40 -13.35 8.58 13.35
C GLY A 40 -13.90 9.30 12.12
N SER A 41 -13.04 9.96 11.35
CA SER A 41 -13.45 10.71 10.15
C SER A 41 -13.87 9.79 9.00
N HIS A 42 -13.28 8.60 8.88
CA HIS A 42 -13.76 7.60 7.95
C HIS A 42 -15.15 7.07 8.34
N LEU A 43 -15.42 6.88 9.64
CA LEU A 43 -16.74 6.50 10.15
C LEU A 43 -17.77 7.62 9.93
N GLU A 44 -17.35 8.88 10.11
CA GLU A 44 -18.17 10.07 9.80
C GLU A 44 -18.63 10.05 8.34
N TYR A 45 -17.74 9.71 7.39
CA TYR A 45 -18.11 9.59 5.98
C TYR A 45 -19.22 8.53 5.77
N VAL A 46 -19.07 7.35 6.37
CA VAL A 46 -20.08 6.28 6.27
C VAL A 46 -21.42 6.74 6.83
N ASN A 47 -21.42 7.40 7.99
CA ASN A 47 -22.61 7.94 8.62
C ASN A 47 -23.25 9.04 7.75
N PHE A 48 -22.42 9.91 7.14
CA PHE A 48 -22.91 10.93 6.23
C PHE A 48 -23.66 10.32 5.04
N LEU A 49 -23.09 9.29 4.38
CA LEU A 49 -23.75 8.58 3.28
C LEU A 49 -25.06 7.95 3.73
N LYS A 50 -25.08 7.34 4.92
CA LYS A 50 -26.28 6.70 5.47
C LYS A 50 -27.40 7.69 5.70
N ASN A 51 -27.09 8.84 6.27
CA ASN A 51 -28.08 9.85 6.70
C ASN A 51 -28.52 10.75 5.54
N ASN A 52 -27.60 11.23 4.73
CA ASN A 52 -27.85 12.24 3.71
C ASN A 52 -28.13 11.66 2.31
N LYS A 53 -27.89 10.35 2.07
CA LYS A 53 -28.13 9.64 0.79
C LYS A 53 -27.45 10.31 -0.43
N ARG A 54 -26.36 11.05 -0.21
CA ARG A 54 -25.56 11.71 -1.24
C ARG A 54 -24.07 11.64 -0.90
N VAL A 55 -23.23 11.79 -1.92
CA VAL A 55 -21.78 11.92 -1.74
C VAL A 55 -21.49 13.30 -1.14
N PRO A 56 -20.70 13.38 -0.05
CA PRO A 56 -20.40 14.64 0.62
C PRO A 56 -19.58 15.59 -0.25
N LEU A 57 -19.57 16.87 0.16
CA LEU A 57 -18.66 17.87 -0.35
C LEU A 57 -17.41 17.95 0.53
N ALA A 58 -16.30 18.40 -0.04
CA ALA A 58 -15.00 18.36 0.61
C ALA A 58 -14.90 19.16 1.93
N TYR A 59 -15.77 20.15 2.14
CA TYR A 59 -15.81 20.97 3.35
C TYR A 59 -16.78 20.48 4.44
N GLU A 60 -17.51 19.38 4.20
CA GLU A 60 -18.53 18.88 5.13
C GLU A 60 -17.97 17.98 6.24
N GLY A 61 -16.67 17.59 6.20
CA GLY A 61 -15.96 16.82 7.22
C GLY A 61 -14.51 16.55 6.84
N TRP A 62 -13.70 16.12 7.81
CA TRP A 62 -12.23 16.02 7.63
C TRP A 62 -11.81 15.09 6.49
N GLU A 63 -12.39 13.87 6.38
CA GLU A 63 -12.10 12.91 5.32
C GLU A 63 -13.20 12.88 4.23
N LEU A 64 -14.18 13.80 4.26
CA LEU A 64 -15.32 13.77 3.36
C LEU A 64 -14.98 14.21 1.92
N TYR A 65 -13.78 14.67 1.68
CA TYR A 65 -13.26 14.98 0.35
C TYR A 65 -12.86 13.73 -0.47
N GLN A 66 -12.75 12.57 0.17
CA GLN A 66 -12.32 11.34 -0.49
C GLN A 66 -13.34 10.83 -1.52
N PRO A 67 -12.91 10.13 -2.59
CA PRO A 67 -13.82 9.47 -3.52
C PRO A 67 -14.65 8.37 -2.83
N PRO A 68 -15.89 8.11 -3.28
CA PRO A 68 -16.90 7.43 -2.45
C PRO A 68 -16.84 5.90 -2.43
N LEU A 69 -16.15 5.22 -3.37
CA LEU A 69 -16.32 3.77 -3.57
C LEU A 69 -16.01 2.93 -2.32
N TYR A 70 -14.93 3.25 -1.60
CA TYR A 70 -14.59 2.55 -0.37
C TYR A 70 -15.72 2.62 0.66
N TYR A 71 -16.28 3.80 0.86
CA TYR A 71 -17.34 4.06 1.84
C TYR A 71 -18.67 3.42 1.42
N LEU A 72 -18.97 3.38 0.11
CA LEU A 72 -20.13 2.68 -0.42
C LEU A 72 -20.01 1.16 -0.20
N VAL A 73 -18.82 0.58 -0.37
CA VAL A 73 -18.59 -0.85 -0.08
C VAL A 73 -18.78 -1.15 1.41
N ILE A 74 -18.23 -0.30 2.29
CA ILE A 74 -18.41 -0.44 3.74
C ILE A 74 -19.89 -0.30 4.14
N LEU A 75 -20.64 0.58 3.49
CA LEU A 75 -22.06 0.79 3.77
C LEU A 75 -22.90 -0.47 3.52
N LEU A 76 -22.44 -1.40 2.68
CA LEU A 76 -23.07 -2.71 2.49
C LEU A 76 -22.89 -3.64 3.70
N LEU A 77 -21.88 -3.40 4.54
CA LEU A 77 -21.54 -4.18 5.73
C LEU A 77 -21.38 -3.25 6.94
N PRO A 78 -22.45 -2.55 7.38
CA PRO A 78 -22.33 -1.40 8.29
C PRO A 78 -22.02 -1.76 9.75
N SER A 79 -21.91 -3.03 10.09
CA SER A 79 -21.50 -3.44 11.44
C SER A 79 -19.99 -3.22 11.64
N PRO A 80 -19.52 -2.96 12.89
CA PRO A 80 -18.09 -2.81 13.17
C PRO A 80 -17.25 -4.00 12.69
N VAL A 81 -17.78 -5.20 12.82
CA VAL A 81 -17.12 -6.42 12.33
C VAL A 81 -17.14 -6.47 10.80
N GLY A 82 -18.25 -6.10 10.15
CA GLY A 82 -18.37 -6.07 8.70
C GLY A 82 -17.37 -5.11 8.04
N ILE A 83 -17.16 -3.94 8.64
CA ILE A 83 -16.16 -2.96 8.16
C ILE A 83 -14.74 -3.56 8.20
N LYS A 84 -14.38 -4.20 9.31
CA LYS A 84 -13.06 -4.85 9.45
C LYS A 84 -12.91 -6.06 8.51
N ILE A 85 -13.99 -6.83 8.29
CA ILE A 85 -14.00 -7.94 7.32
C ILE A 85 -13.66 -7.46 5.92
N THR A 86 -14.12 -6.28 5.51
CA THR A 86 -13.78 -5.72 4.18
C THR A 86 -12.28 -5.58 4.00
N GLY A 87 -11.57 -4.99 4.96
CA GLY A 87 -10.11 -4.87 4.91
C GLY A 87 -9.40 -6.23 4.95
N PHE A 88 -9.87 -7.16 5.79
CA PHE A 88 -9.33 -8.51 5.86
C PHE A 88 -9.51 -9.30 4.55
N LEU A 89 -10.69 -9.20 3.91
CA LEU A 89 -10.92 -9.82 2.59
C LEU A 89 -10.01 -9.22 1.51
N MET A 90 -9.76 -7.92 1.57
CA MET A 90 -8.78 -7.27 0.68
C MET A 90 -7.37 -7.79 0.93
N TRP A 91 -6.99 -8.05 2.18
CA TRP A 91 -5.70 -8.64 2.51
C TRP A 91 -5.58 -10.10 1.98
N LEU A 92 -6.62 -10.92 2.12
CA LEU A 92 -6.66 -12.25 1.53
C LEU A 92 -6.56 -12.20 0.00
N LEU A 93 -7.30 -11.28 -0.61
CA LEU A 93 -7.26 -11.07 -2.06
C LEU A 93 -5.85 -10.66 -2.51
N LEU A 94 -5.20 -9.74 -1.79
CA LEU A 94 -3.83 -9.32 -2.06
C LEU A 94 -2.86 -10.52 -2.01
N GLY A 95 -2.95 -11.37 -1.00
CA GLY A 95 -2.15 -12.59 -0.89
C GLY A 95 -2.39 -13.55 -2.06
N PHE A 96 -3.66 -13.79 -2.39
CA PHE A 96 -4.04 -14.69 -3.49
C PHE A 96 -3.54 -14.20 -4.86
N ILE A 97 -3.77 -12.94 -5.19
CA ILE A 97 -3.32 -12.37 -6.49
C ILE A 97 -1.80 -12.31 -6.56
N SER A 98 -1.12 -12.03 -5.45
CA SER A 98 0.35 -12.04 -5.36
C SER A 98 0.90 -13.41 -5.68
N TYR A 99 0.34 -14.47 -5.07
CA TYR A 99 0.76 -15.84 -5.35
C TYR A 99 0.60 -16.21 -6.84
N LYS A 100 -0.58 -15.92 -7.41
CA LYS A 100 -0.84 -16.20 -8.84
C LYS A 100 0.11 -15.41 -9.75
N PHE A 101 0.36 -14.15 -9.43
CA PHE A 101 1.26 -13.30 -10.18
C PHE A 101 2.70 -13.81 -10.11
N PHE A 102 3.25 -14.03 -8.91
CA PHE A 102 4.64 -14.45 -8.76
C PHE A 102 4.88 -15.86 -9.34
N LYS A 103 3.90 -16.78 -9.18
CA LYS A 103 3.98 -18.10 -9.81
C LYS A 103 4.02 -18.00 -11.33
N LYS A 104 3.18 -17.14 -11.93
CA LYS A 104 3.19 -16.91 -13.38
C LYS A 104 4.49 -16.26 -13.86
N GLN A 105 4.99 -15.27 -13.11
CA GLN A 105 6.15 -14.45 -13.48
C GLN A 105 7.48 -15.21 -13.38
N PHE A 106 7.63 -16.06 -12.36
CA PHE A 106 8.90 -16.74 -12.07
C PHE A 106 8.87 -18.25 -12.29
N ASN A 107 7.70 -18.84 -12.54
CA ASN A 107 7.48 -20.27 -12.76
C ASN A 107 8.10 -21.19 -11.68
N ASP A 108 8.08 -20.74 -10.43
CA ASP A 108 8.64 -21.43 -9.26
C ASP A 108 7.72 -21.23 -8.07
N ILE A 109 7.27 -22.34 -7.44
CA ILE A 109 6.33 -22.32 -6.31
C ILE A 109 6.98 -21.68 -5.08
N THR A 110 8.24 -22.01 -4.79
CA THR A 110 8.95 -21.47 -3.62
C THR A 110 9.13 -19.97 -3.73
N ILE A 111 9.52 -19.49 -4.92
CA ILE A 111 9.62 -18.04 -5.20
C ILE A 111 8.25 -17.38 -5.09
N ALA A 112 7.18 -18.02 -5.59
CA ALA A 112 5.84 -17.49 -5.45
C ALA A 112 5.40 -17.37 -3.99
N LEU A 113 5.67 -18.38 -3.17
CA LEU A 113 5.40 -18.36 -1.73
C LEU A 113 6.19 -17.26 -1.01
N ILE A 114 7.48 -17.09 -1.32
CA ILE A 114 8.31 -16.02 -0.76
C ILE A 114 7.73 -14.64 -1.13
N GLY A 115 7.40 -14.41 -2.40
CA GLY A 115 6.82 -13.14 -2.83
C GLY A 115 5.48 -12.85 -2.17
N THR A 116 4.62 -13.87 -2.04
CA THR A 116 3.35 -13.77 -1.34
C THR A 116 3.55 -13.45 0.12
N PHE A 117 4.47 -14.16 0.79
CA PHE A 117 4.83 -13.89 2.17
C PHE A 117 5.26 -12.43 2.35
N ILE A 118 6.22 -11.95 1.55
CA ILE A 118 6.71 -10.57 1.64
C ILE A 118 5.56 -9.56 1.50
N VAL A 119 4.72 -9.71 0.46
CA VAL A 119 3.60 -8.77 0.21
C VAL A 119 2.58 -8.77 1.34
N SER A 120 2.20 -9.93 1.86
CA SER A 120 1.15 -10.06 2.87
C SER A 120 1.63 -9.89 4.32
N SER A 121 2.94 -10.04 4.58
CA SER A 121 3.52 -9.89 5.92
C SER A 121 4.21 -8.55 6.19
N LEU A 122 4.26 -7.64 5.20
CA LEU A 122 4.73 -6.28 5.45
C LEU A 122 3.92 -5.65 6.57
N PRO A 123 4.53 -5.09 7.62
CA PRO A 123 3.82 -4.46 8.73
C PRO A 123 2.75 -3.48 8.30
N VAL A 124 3.03 -2.64 7.29
CA VAL A 124 2.05 -1.70 6.73
C VAL A 124 0.81 -2.41 6.15
N ALA A 125 0.96 -3.57 5.53
CA ALA A 125 -0.17 -4.36 5.04
C ALA A 125 -0.90 -5.08 6.18
N LEU A 126 -0.18 -5.50 7.23
CA LEU A 126 -0.76 -6.17 8.38
C LEU A 126 -1.69 -5.22 9.15
N TYR A 127 -1.19 -4.06 9.58
CA TYR A 127 -2.00 -3.17 10.42
C TYR A 127 -3.14 -2.49 9.66
N LEU A 128 -2.99 -2.24 8.36
CA LEU A 128 -4.07 -1.65 7.57
C LEU A 128 -5.23 -2.63 7.28
N ALA A 129 -4.98 -3.93 7.33
CA ALA A 129 -5.99 -4.94 6.99
C ALA A 129 -7.19 -4.98 7.96
N TYR A 130 -7.02 -4.57 9.21
CA TYR A 130 -8.09 -4.56 10.22
C TYR A 130 -8.45 -3.16 10.71
N THR A 131 -7.86 -2.11 10.13
CA THR A 131 -8.24 -0.72 10.37
C THR A 131 -9.23 -0.21 9.34
N ILE A 132 -9.98 0.84 9.68
CA ILE A 132 -10.79 1.55 8.70
C ILE A 132 -9.88 2.53 7.94
N SER A 133 -9.58 2.19 6.67
CA SER A 133 -8.66 2.97 5.85
C SER A 133 -8.89 2.73 4.36
N ASN A 134 -9.12 3.79 3.60
CA ASN A 134 -9.23 3.74 2.15
C ASN A 134 -7.87 3.50 1.46
N GLU A 135 -6.76 3.76 2.16
CA GLU A 135 -5.40 3.52 1.66
C GLU A 135 -5.18 2.06 1.27
N PHE A 136 -5.55 1.14 2.17
CA PHE A 136 -5.35 -0.28 1.92
C PHE A 136 -6.20 -0.79 0.76
N PHE A 137 -7.48 -0.40 0.74
CA PHE A 137 -8.40 -0.75 -0.33
C PHE A 137 -7.91 -0.23 -1.70
N SER A 138 -7.45 1.03 -1.75
CA SER A 138 -6.83 1.63 -2.93
C SER A 138 -5.56 0.87 -3.34
N GLY A 139 -4.69 0.55 -2.38
CA GLY A 139 -3.45 -0.19 -2.62
C GLY A 139 -3.69 -1.55 -3.27
N VAL A 140 -4.73 -2.27 -2.84
CA VAL A 140 -5.11 -3.57 -3.42
C VAL A 140 -5.66 -3.41 -4.84
N LEU A 141 -6.56 -2.45 -5.09
CA LEU A 141 -7.10 -2.21 -6.45
C LEU A 141 -6.01 -1.78 -7.44
N ILE A 142 -5.09 -0.92 -7.03
CA ILE A 142 -3.94 -0.54 -7.84
C ILE A 142 -3.04 -1.74 -8.10
N SER A 143 -2.82 -2.59 -7.11
CA SER A 143 -2.05 -3.84 -7.24
C SER A 143 -2.69 -4.79 -8.26
N ILE A 144 -4.03 -4.95 -8.23
CA ILE A 144 -4.78 -5.72 -9.23
C ILE A 144 -4.58 -5.13 -10.62
N SER A 145 -4.68 -3.80 -10.74
CA SER A 145 -4.53 -3.09 -12.01
C SER A 145 -3.13 -3.28 -12.61
N LEU A 146 -2.08 -3.18 -11.78
CA LEU A 146 -0.69 -3.40 -12.18
C LEU A 146 -0.45 -4.85 -12.62
N ILE A 147 -0.93 -5.83 -11.84
CA ILE A 147 -0.83 -7.25 -12.17
C ILE A 147 -1.58 -7.55 -13.46
N TYR A 148 -2.80 -6.99 -13.62
CA TYR A 148 -3.57 -7.16 -14.84
C TYR A 148 -2.84 -6.59 -16.05
N TYR A 149 -2.30 -5.38 -15.93
CA TYR A 149 -1.54 -4.73 -16.99
C TYR A 149 -0.34 -5.57 -17.41
N VAL A 150 0.48 -6.05 -16.46
CA VAL A 150 1.68 -6.85 -16.77
C VAL A 150 1.34 -8.23 -17.33
N SER A 151 0.28 -8.86 -16.81
CA SER A 151 0.02 -10.28 -17.05
C SER A 151 -0.97 -10.56 -18.17
N PHE A 152 -1.90 -9.66 -18.45
CA PHE A 152 -3.07 -9.92 -19.30
C PHE A 152 -3.37 -8.82 -20.31
N TYR A 153 -2.87 -7.59 -20.08
CA TYR A 153 -3.16 -6.50 -21.00
C TYR A 153 -2.49 -6.72 -22.36
N LYS A 154 -3.30 -6.61 -23.42
CA LYS A 154 -2.86 -6.63 -24.82
C LYS A 154 -3.45 -5.43 -25.54
N PRO A 155 -2.59 -4.54 -26.08
CA PRO A 155 -3.07 -3.29 -26.73
C PRO A 155 -3.98 -3.52 -27.94
N THR A 156 -3.96 -4.73 -28.53
CA THR A 156 -4.78 -5.10 -29.69
C THR A 156 -6.15 -5.64 -29.34
N GLN A 157 -6.39 -6.00 -28.04
CA GLN A 157 -7.63 -6.63 -27.60
C GLN A 157 -8.51 -5.65 -26.85
N ASN A 158 -9.70 -5.33 -27.38
CA ASN A 158 -10.64 -4.39 -26.75
C ASN A 158 -11.11 -4.89 -25.37
N LYS A 159 -11.37 -6.19 -25.20
CA LYS A 159 -11.73 -6.76 -23.89
C LYS A 159 -10.67 -6.45 -22.83
N ALA A 160 -9.38 -6.59 -23.16
CA ALA A 160 -8.29 -6.30 -22.24
C ALA A 160 -8.22 -4.80 -21.89
N LYS A 161 -8.48 -3.92 -22.86
CA LYS A 161 -8.57 -2.47 -22.64
C LYS A 161 -9.74 -2.08 -21.75
N ILE A 162 -10.93 -2.69 -21.97
CA ILE A 162 -12.13 -2.44 -21.16
C ILE A 162 -11.87 -2.82 -19.70
N ILE A 163 -11.36 -4.03 -19.45
CA ILE A 163 -11.08 -4.50 -18.09
C ILE A 163 -10.04 -3.58 -17.41
N LEU A 164 -8.97 -3.20 -18.11
CA LEU A 164 -7.98 -2.27 -17.56
C LEU A 164 -8.62 -0.92 -17.21
N GLY A 165 -9.47 -0.39 -18.08
CA GLY A 165 -10.20 0.86 -17.86
C GLY A 165 -11.12 0.80 -16.62
N ILE A 166 -11.85 -0.32 -16.44
CA ILE A 166 -12.67 -0.56 -15.26
C ILE A 166 -11.80 -0.58 -13.99
N LEU A 167 -10.71 -1.34 -14.00
CA LEU A 167 -9.81 -1.45 -12.84
C LEU A 167 -9.20 -0.10 -12.43
N ILE A 168 -8.77 0.70 -13.41
CA ILE A 168 -8.26 2.06 -13.16
C ILE A 168 -9.38 2.95 -12.63
N GLY A 169 -10.57 2.92 -13.23
CA GLY A 169 -11.74 3.71 -12.81
C GLY A 169 -12.16 3.40 -11.36
N LEU A 170 -12.21 2.12 -10.99
CA LEU A 170 -12.46 1.70 -9.61
C LEU A 170 -11.37 2.21 -8.65
N SER A 171 -10.09 2.15 -9.06
CA SER A 171 -9.00 2.67 -8.25
C SER A 171 -9.14 4.18 -7.98
N PHE A 172 -9.53 4.96 -9.00
CA PHE A 172 -9.82 6.39 -8.89
C PHE A 172 -11.02 6.69 -8.00
N LEU A 173 -12.06 5.88 -8.05
CA LEU A 173 -13.24 6.04 -7.18
C LEU A 173 -12.93 5.73 -5.70
N VAL A 174 -11.74 5.19 -5.40
CA VAL A 174 -11.26 5.01 -4.01
C VAL A 174 -10.30 6.12 -3.60
N LYS A 175 -9.33 6.46 -4.46
CA LYS A 175 -8.30 7.44 -4.08
C LYS A 175 -7.61 8.06 -5.30
N ALA A 176 -7.34 9.37 -5.20
CA ALA A 176 -6.65 10.13 -6.23
C ALA A 176 -5.22 9.64 -6.54
N THR A 177 -4.58 8.90 -5.64
CA THR A 177 -3.24 8.30 -5.87
C THR A 177 -3.20 7.36 -7.07
N ALA A 178 -4.35 6.85 -7.55
CA ALA A 178 -4.45 6.11 -8.80
C ALA A 178 -3.98 6.91 -10.03
N PHE A 179 -3.81 8.24 -9.92
CA PHE A 179 -3.23 9.08 -10.98
C PHE A 179 -1.80 8.65 -11.35
N VAL A 180 -1.02 8.21 -10.37
CA VAL A 180 0.33 7.66 -10.60
C VAL A 180 0.29 6.44 -11.52
N LEU A 181 -0.74 5.59 -11.38
CA LEU A 181 -0.92 4.41 -12.23
C LEU A 181 -1.16 4.79 -13.71
N ILE A 182 -2.02 5.79 -13.96
CA ILE A 182 -2.28 6.28 -15.32
C ILE A 182 -1.00 6.80 -15.97
N ILE A 183 -0.25 7.66 -15.28
CA ILE A 183 1.01 8.21 -15.79
C ILE A 183 2.00 7.09 -16.08
N SER A 184 2.15 6.14 -15.16
CA SER A 184 3.07 5.01 -15.32
C SER A 184 2.72 4.16 -16.54
N ILE A 185 1.43 3.84 -16.73
CA ILE A 185 0.95 3.05 -17.89
C ILE A 185 1.16 3.85 -19.19
N ALA A 186 0.89 5.16 -19.19
CA ALA A 186 1.07 5.99 -20.38
C ALA A 186 2.54 6.03 -20.82
N ILE A 187 3.46 6.21 -19.88
CA ILE A 187 4.90 6.23 -20.17
C ILE A 187 5.37 4.85 -20.64
N ASP A 188 4.96 3.76 -19.95
CA ASP A 188 5.35 2.39 -20.33
C ASP A 188 4.85 2.03 -21.74
N GLN A 189 3.62 2.39 -22.09
CA GLN A 189 3.07 2.18 -23.43
C GLN A 189 3.80 3.04 -24.49
N PHE A 190 4.16 4.27 -24.17
CA PHE A 190 4.90 5.14 -25.05
C PHE A 190 6.30 4.56 -25.38
N ILE A 191 7.01 4.10 -24.37
CA ILE A 191 8.31 3.41 -24.52
C ILE A 191 8.14 2.09 -25.28
N SER A 192 7.15 1.26 -24.92
CA SER A 192 6.87 -0.02 -25.57
C SER A 192 6.46 0.13 -27.04
N ALA A 193 5.79 1.23 -27.39
CA ALA A 193 5.45 1.56 -28.77
C ALA A 193 6.64 2.16 -29.56
N ARG A 194 7.83 2.19 -28.99
CA ARG A 194 9.04 2.82 -29.55
C ARG A 194 8.79 4.28 -29.92
N TYR A 195 8.21 5.02 -28.96
CA TYR A 195 7.93 6.47 -29.06
C TYR A 195 6.94 6.86 -30.18
N LYS A 196 6.13 5.92 -30.69
CA LYS A 196 5.08 6.19 -31.70
C LYS A 196 3.82 6.73 -31.02
N THR A 197 3.68 8.04 -30.93
CA THR A 197 2.58 8.74 -30.22
C THR A 197 1.19 8.26 -30.64
N ILE A 198 0.90 8.20 -31.95
CA ILE A 198 -0.41 7.77 -32.48
C ILE A 198 -0.75 6.35 -32.01
N LYS A 199 0.22 5.43 -32.07
CA LYS A 199 0.01 4.04 -31.60
C LYS A 199 -0.27 3.99 -30.09
N THR A 200 0.45 4.80 -29.32
CA THR A 200 0.26 4.92 -27.87
C THR A 200 -1.13 5.48 -27.55
N VAL A 201 -1.51 6.59 -28.15
CA VAL A 201 -2.85 7.19 -27.95
C VAL A 201 -3.96 6.19 -28.27
N ARG A 202 -3.90 5.51 -29.42
CA ARG A 202 -4.89 4.48 -29.80
C ARG A 202 -4.99 3.32 -28.80
N SER A 203 -3.86 2.94 -28.15
CA SER A 203 -3.86 1.88 -27.15
C SER A 203 -4.48 2.32 -25.82
N LEU A 204 -4.35 3.60 -25.48
CA LEU A 204 -4.76 4.17 -24.18
C LEU A 204 -6.15 4.83 -24.22
N LEU A 205 -6.63 5.25 -25.38
CA LEU A 205 -7.88 6.00 -25.50
C LEU A 205 -9.07 5.25 -24.87
N LEU A 206 -9.22 3.97 -25.19
CA LEU A 206 -10.34 3.16 -24.67
C LEU A 206 -10.23 2.91 -23.15
N PRO A 207 -9.10 2.40 -22.57
CA PRO A 207 -9.02 2.19 -21.15
C PRO A 207 -9.13 3.50 -20.33
N PHE A 208 -8.51 4.59 -20.77
CA PHE A 208 -8.58 5.86 -20.06
C PHE A 208 -9.95 6.53 -20.23
N GLY A 209 -10.61 6.39 -21.39
CA GLY A 209 -11.98 6.84 -21.60
C GLY A 209 -12.97 6.13 -20.69
N ILE A 210 -12.87 4.80 -20.54
CA ILE A 210 -13.70 4.03 -19.60
C ILE A 210 -13.43 4.45 -18.16
N SER A 211 -12.16 4.59 -17.77
CA SER A 211 -11.79 5.07 -16.44
C SER A 211 -12.39 6.44 -16.15
N PHE A 212 -12.32 7.36 -17.10
CA PHE A 212 -12.90 8.70 -17.00
C PHE A 212 -14.43 8.66 -16.90
N LEU A 213 -15.12 7.86 -17.71
CA LEU A 213 -16.56 7.69 -17.62
C LEU A 213 -17.02 7.17 -16.25
N MET A 214 -16.24 6.26 -15.64
CA MET A 214 -16.56 5.70 -14.33
C MET A 214 -16.29 6.68 -13.18
N SER A 215 -15.17 7.38 -13.19
CA SER A 215 -14.68 8.16 -12.03
C SER A 215 -14.59 9.66 -12.26
N GLY A 216 -14.57 10.10 -13.51
CA GLY A 216 -14.36 11.50 -13.89
C GLY A 216 -15.42 12.46 -13.36
N TRP A 217 -16.66 11.98 -13.17
CA TRP A 217 -17.75 12.78 -12.61
C TRP A 217 -17.41 13.36 -11.22
N PHE A 218 -16.70 12.58 -10.37
CA PHE A 218 -16.32 13.03 -9.04
C PHE A 218 -15.30 14.16 -9.10
N TYR A 219 -14.27 14.00 -9.94
CA TYR A 219 -13.20 15.00 -10.11
C TYR A 219 -13.69 16.22 -10.87
N LEU A 220 -14.57 16.04 -11.84
CA LEU A 220 -15.21 17.15 -12.57
C LEU A 220 -16.12 17.96 -11.65
N ARG A 221 -16.91 17.31 -10.79
CA ARG A 221 -17.69 17.96 -9.73
C ARG A 221 -16.81 18.86 -8.86
N ASN A 222 -15.67 18.30 -8.39
CA ASN A 222 -14.75 19.06 -7.55
C ASN A 222 -14.17 20.26 -8.31
N TRP A 223 -13.83 20.08 -9.58
CA TRP A 223 -13.32 21.17 -10.40
C TRP A 223 -14.34 22.30 -10.55
N ILE A 224 -15.59 21.95 -10.85
CA ILE A 224 -16.67 22.96 -11.01
C ILE A 224 -16.95 23.69 -9.71
N LEU A 225 -16.99 22.98 -8.58
CA LEU A 225 -17.36 23.56 -7.30
C LEU A 225 -16.22 24.27 -6.57
N PHE A 226 -14.99 23.84 -6.75
CA PHE A 226 -13.84 24.26 -5.93
C PHE A 226 -12.63 24.74 -6.75
N GLY A 227 -12.72 24.77 -8.08
CA GLY A 227 -11.65 25.23 -8.98
C GLY A 227 -10.51 24.22 -9.20
N GLY A 228 -10.60 22.99 -8.66
CA GLY A 228 -9.59 21.95 -8.85
C GLY A 228 -10.13 20.54 -8.68
N PRO A 229 -9.57 19.54 -9.41
CA PRO A 229 -10.05 18.17 -9.35
C PRO A 229 -9.62 17.43 -8.06
N PHE A 230 -8.45 17.78 -7.50
CA PHE A 230 -7.84 17.13 -6.33
C PHE A 230 -7.94 18.07 -5.12
N ILE A 231 -9.08 18.04 -4.48
CA ILE A 231 -9.40 18.85 -3.30
C ILE A 231 -9.25 18.00 -2.05
N SER A 232 -8.82 18.64 -0.97
CA SER A 232 -8.69 18.05 0.38
C SER A 232 -9.21 19.01 1.44
N SER A 233 -9.36 18.57 2.67
CA SER A 233 -9.75 19.44 3.81
C SER A 233 -8.76 20.56 4.07
N TYR A 234 -7.49 20.39 3.68
CA TYR A 234 -6.47 21.44 3.78
C TYR A 234 -6.73 22.65 2.87
N ASP A 235 -7.56 22.49 1.84
CA ASP A 235 -7.94 23.58 0.94
C ASP A 235 -9.05 24.49 1.58
N PHE A 236 -9.55 24.11 2.76
CA PHE A 236 -10.56 24.86 3.54
C PHE A 236 -10.04 25.30 4.91
N PRO A 237 -8.97 26.11 5.00
CA PRO A 237 -8.32 26.44 6.29
C PRO A 237 -9.20 27.24 7.25
N LYS A 238 -10.23 27.94 6.74
CA LYS A 238 -11.20 28.65 7.59
C LYS A 238 -12.15 27.71 8.33
N ILE A 239 -12.42 26.52 7.76
CA ILE A 239 -13.32 25.52 8.33
C ILE A 239 -12.52 24.53 9.16
N TYR A 240 -11.35 24.12 8.66
CA TYR A 240 -10.43 23.19 9.32
C TYR A 240 -9.13 23.90 9.65
N PRO A 241 -9.07 24.66 10.76
CA PRO A 241 -7.81 25.25 11.21
C PRO A 241 -6.79 24.14 11.44
N LEU A 242 -5.55 24.40 11.04
CA LEU A 242 -4.47 23.43 11.12
C LEU A 242 -4.25 22.95 12.55
N MET A 243 -4.75 21.77 12.88
CA MET A 243 -4.55 21.14 14.19
C MET A 243 -3.22 20.41 14.31
N GLN A 244 -2.44 20.33 13.23
CA GLN A 244 -1.21 19.53 13.19
C GLN A 244 0.02 20.43 13.25
N THR A 245 1.02 19.96 14.00
CA THR A 245 2.32 20.64 14.08
C THR A 245 2.98 20.65 12.70
N ILE A 246 3.33 21.86 12.23
CA ILE A 246 4.12 22.07 11.03
C ILE A 246 5.56 21.63 11.33
N VAL A 247 6.12 20.81 10.45
CA VAL A 247 7.51 20.37 10.50
C VAL A 247 8.23 20.91 9.26
N PRO A 248 9.24 21.77 9.41
CA PRO A 248 9.95 22.35 8.27
C PRO A 248 10.49 21.29 7.30
N ARG A 249 10.22 21.44 6.02
CA ARG A 249 10.66 20.54 4.93
C ARG A 249 11.92 21.07 4.27
N ASN A 250 13.00 21.13 5.05
CA ASN A 250 14.33 21.48 4.55
C ASN A 250 15.12 20.23 4.12
N LEU A 251 16.27 20.42 3.49
CA LEU A 251 17.12 19.33 3.02
C LEU A 251 17.58 18.43 4.18
N SER A 252 17.87 19.01 5.34
CA SER A 252 18.28 18.24 6.53
C SER A 252 17.18 17.30 7.00
N PHE A 253 15.90 17.69 6.92
CA PHE A 253 14.77 16.83 7.24
C PHE A 253 14.69 15.61 6.30
N PHE A 254 14.87 15.82 5.00
CA PHE A 254 14.81 14.74 4.01
C PHE A 254 16.02 13.81 4.08
N LEU A 255 17.20 14.29 4.42
CA LEU A 255 18.44 13.50 4.45
C LEU A 255 18.84 13.02 5.84
N SER A 256 18.13 13.42 6.89
CA SER A 256 18.45 13.03 8.27
C SER A 256 18.37 11.52 8.47
N LEU A 257 19.43 10.93 8.99
CA LEU A 257 19.50 9.54 9.45
C LEU A 257 19.35 9.42 10.97
N LYS A 258 19.15 10.53 11.68
CA LYS A 258 19.10 10.57 13.15
C LYS A 258 18.17 9.52 13.74
N GLY A 259 16.95 9.36 13.16
CA GLY A 259 15.96 8.40 13.65
C GLY A 259 16.45 6.94 13.61
N PHE A 260 17.29 6.57 12.64
CA PHE A 260 17.88 5.23 12.58
C PHE A 260 18.90 4.99 13.68
N PHE A 261 19.68 6.01 14.06
CA PHE A 261 20.65 5.90 15.14
C PHE A 261 20.01 5.92 16.53
N THR A 262 18.96 6.71 16.69
CA THR A 262 18.23 6.79 17.98
C THR A 262 17.18 5.69 18.14
N MET A 263 16.83 4.99 17.06
CA MET A 263 15.74 4.00 17.01
C MET A 263 14.43 4.52 17.62
N ASP A 264 14.13 5.80 17.37
CA ASP A 264 12.91 6.45 17.84
C ASP A 264 11.73 6.11 16.92
N LEU A 265 11.15 4.94 17.13
CA LEU A 265 10.12 4.36 16.27
C LEU A 265 8.83 5.19 16.20
N PHE A 266 8.49 5.88 17.28
CA PHE A 266 7.22 6.59 17.41
C PHE A 266 7.29 8.07 17.03
N ARG A 267 8.46 8.71 17.07
CA ARG A 267 8.62 10.15 16.88
C ARG A 267 9.50 10.57 15.71
N SER A 268 10.17 9.62 15.05
CA SER A 268 11.12 9.93 13.97
C SER A 268 10.48 10.73 12.82
N HIS A 269 9.21 10.56 12.55
CA HIS A 269 8.44 11.32 11.55
C HIS A 269 8.37 12.83 11.82
N HIS A 270 8.67 13.29 13.04
CA HIS A 270 8.76 14.71 13.38
C HIS A 270 10.06 15.37 12.90
N TYR A 271 11.14 14.61 12.71
CA TYR A 271 12.44 15.19 12.38
C TYR A 271 13.21 14.49 11.26
N SER A 272 12.68 13.41 10.69
CA SER A 272 13.32 12.68 9.60
C SER A 272 12.30 12.03 8.67
N PHE A 273 12.38 12.39 7.39
CA PHE A 273 11.59 11.76 6.33
C PHE A 273 11.96 10.29 6.14
N LEU A 274 13.26 9.97 6.08
CA LEU A 274 13.72 8.61 5.79
C LEU A 274 13.34 7.63 6.90
N SER A 275 13.69 7.93 8.15
CA SER A 275 13.36 7.02 9.26
C SER A 275 11.87 6.99 9.57
N GLY A 276 11.16 8.11 9.49
CA GLY A 276 9.71 8.15 9.68
C GLY A 276 8.97 7.30 8.65
N THR A 277 9.36 7.39 7.37
CA THR A 277 8.81 6.55 6.30
C THR A 277 9.16 5.08 6.50
N PHE A 278 10.43 4.77 6.81
CA PHE A 278 10.89 3.39 6.99
C PHE A 278 10.22 2.71 8.18
N PHE A 279 10.16 3.39 9.34
CA PHE A 279 9.54 2.83 10.54
C PHE A 279 8.04 2.66 10.40
N SER A 280 7.35 3.58 9.72
CA SER A 280 5.92 3.41 9.45
C SER A 280 5.62 2.35 8.38
N TRP A 281 6.59 1.99 7.53
CA TRP A 281 6.48 0.88 6.59
C TRP A 281 6.72 -0.48 7.24
N PHE A 282 7.74 -0.57 8.11
CA PHE A 282 8.21 -1.82 8.71
C PHE A 282 7.82 -2.00 10.18
N TYR A 283 7.11 -1.06 10.79
CA TYR A 283 6.63 -1.17 12.17
C TYR A 283 5.22 -0.61 12.29
N ASP A 284 5.02 0.63 12.72
CA ASP A 284 3.70 1.22 12.92
C ASP A 284 3.63 2.67 12.41
N GLY A 285 2.73 2.92 11.47
CA GLY A 285 2.44 4.26 10.95
C GLY A 285 1.00 4.70 11.25
N HIS A 286 0.26 3.95 12.07
CA HIS A 286 -1.17 4.15 12.25
C HIS A 286 -1.62 4.21 13.72
N ASN A 287 -0.68 4.32 14.65
CA ASN A 287 -0.91 4.34 16.11
C ASN A 287 -1.65 3.08 16.60
N ILE A 288 -1.25 1.93 16.07
CA ILE A 288 -1.80 0.62 16.45
C ILE A 288 -1.15 0.11 17.73
N ILE A 289 0.19 0.29 17.83
CA ILE A 289 0.98 -0.22 18.95
C ILE A 289 1.03 0.86 20.03
N ILE A 290 0.80 0.45 21.29
CA ILE A 290 0.93 1.35 22.43
C ILE A 290 2.40 1.71 22.63
N PRO A 291 2.76 3.01 22.75
CA PRO A 291 4.15 3.45 22.85
C PRO A 291 4.72 3.25 24.25
N VAL A 292 4.86 1.99 24.68
CA VAL A 292 5.56 1.63 25.92
C VAL A 292 6.96 1.09 25.63
N GLN A 293 7.86 1.15 26.62
CA GLN A 293 9.27 0.85 26.44
C GLN A 293 9.52 -0.58 25.92
N GLU A 294 8.75 -1.56 26.41
CA GLU A 294 8.88 -2.97 25.99
C GLU A 294 8.57 -3.14 24.50
N PHE A 295 7.52 -2.49 23.99
CA PHE A 295 7.18 -2.54 22.58
C PHE A 295 8.20 -1.82 21.71
N SER A 296 8.78 -0.73 22.20
CA SER A 296 9.89 -0.06 21.51
C SER A 296 11.08 -0.99 21.31
N LYS A 297 11.49 -1.74 22.34
CA LYS A 297 12.61 -2.70 22.24
C LYS A 297 12.33 -3.81 21.24
N ILE A 298 11.12 -4.38 21.26
CA ILE A 298 10.73 -5.45 20.32
C ILE A 298 10.58 -4.89 18.90
N GLY A 299 10.08 -3.67 18.77
CA GLY A 299 10.01 -2.95 17.49
C GLY A 299 11.38 -2.70 16.87
N VAL A 300 12.41 -2.39 17.68
CA VAL A 300 13.79 -2.26 17.21
C VAL A 300 14.28 -3.58 16.60
N ILE A 301 13.98 -4.72 17.24
CA ILE A 301 14.33 -6.04 16.69
C ILE A 301 13.65 -6.24 15.33
N LEU A 302 12.36 -5.91 15.22
CA LEU A 302 11.63 -6.01 13.95
C LEU A 302 12.25 -5.13 12.86
N ILE A 303 12.61 -3.89 13.19
CA ILE A 303 13.28 -2.97 12.25
C ILE A 303 14.61 -3.55 11.77
N LEU A 304 15.45 -4.07 12.67
CA LEU A 304 16.73 -4.69 12.31
C LEU A 304 16.54 -5.91 11.40
N PHE A 305 15.53 -6.74 11.68
CA PHE A 305 15.16 -7.86 10.82
C PHE A 305 14.44 -7.44 9.53
N SER A 306 13.99 -6.22 9.40
CA SER A 306 13.44 -5.69 8.14
C SER A 306 14.52 -5.15 7.20
N LEU A 307 15.71 -4.82 7.70
CA LEU A 307 16.81 -4.29 6.89
C LEU A 307 17.24 -5.21 5.73
N PRO A 308 17.46 -6.54 5.92
CA PRO A 308 17.79 -7.42 4.81
C PRO A 308 16.69 -7.47 3.75
N ILE A 309 15.41 -7.43 4.16
CA ILE A 309 14.27 -7.39 3.23
C ILE A 309 14.36 -6.13 2.36
N PHE A 310 14.62 -4.99 2.98
CA PHE A 310 14.76 -3.71 2.27
C PHE A 310 16.01 -3.68 1.39
N ILE A 311 17.13 -4.22 1.85
CA ILE A 311 18.37 -4.31 1.06
C ILE A 311 18.14 -5.16 -0.21
N PHE A 312 17.49 -6.31 -0.11
CA PHE A 312 17.18 -7.13 -1.29
C PHE A 312 16.18 -6.46 -2.23
N PHE A 313 15.23 -5.70 -1.69
CA PHE A 313 14.37 -4.84 -2.50
C PHE A 313 15.21 -3.82 -3.30
N LEU A 314 16.12 -3.11 -2.65
CA LEU A 314 16.99 -2.12 -3.32
C LEU A 314 17.89 -2.76 -4.38
N ILE A 315 18.50 -3.91 -4.08
CA ILE A 315 19.32 -4.66 -5.04
C ILE A 315 18.49 -5.02 -6.28
N GLY A 316 17.27 -5.50 -6.09
CA GLY A 316 16.38 -5.85 -7.20
C GLY A 316 15.92 -4.65 -8.00
N TYR A 317 15.59 -3.55 -7.33
CA TYR A 317 15.20 -2.29 -7.97
C TYR A 317 16.35 -1.72 -8.84
N LEU A 318 17.56 -1.65 -8.29
CA LEU A 318 18.75 -1.17 -9.01
C LEU A 318 19.10 -2.09 -10.19
N LYS A 319 19.00 -3.40 -10.02
CA LYS A 319 19.22 -4.35 -11.13
C LYS A 319 18.24 -4.12 -12.27
N GLU A 320 16.96 -3.90 -11.98
CA GLU A 320 15.96 -3.63 -13.01
C GLU A 320 16.25 -2.31 -13.73
N TYR A 321 16.75 -1.29 -13.02
CA TYR A 321 17.14 0.00 -13.59
C TYR A 321 18.31 -0.13 -14.57
N PHE A 322 19.34 -0.92 -14.21
CA PHE A 322 20.56 -1.06 -15.03
C PHE A 322 20.44 -2.11 -16.14
N VAL A 323 19.55 -3.08 -16.03
CA VAL A 323 19.38 -4.16 -17.03
C VAL A 323 18.32 -3.77 -18.04
N LYS A 324 18.71 -3.13 -19.14
CA LYS A 324 17.86 -2.65 -20.24
C LYS A 324 17.09 -3.74 -21.03
N LYS A 325 16.99 -4.97 -20.56
CA LYS A 325 16.43 -6.11 -21.30
C LYS A 325 14.90 -6.30 -21.17
N ASN A 326 14.21 -5.55 -20.33
CA ASN A 326 12.79 -5.78 -20.10
C ASN A 326 11.91 -5.08 -21.13
N LYS A 327 10.88 -5.81 -21.61
CA LYS A 327 9.86 -5.26 -22.51
C LYS A 327 8.94 -4.24 -21.85
N SER A 328 8.77 -4.32 -20.56
CA SER A 328 7.94 -3.42 -19.73
C SER A 328 8.72 -3.03 -18.49
N ILE A 329 8.74 -1.75 -18.20
CA ILE A 329 9.38 -1.15 -17.02
C ILE A 329 8.35 -0.58 -16.03
N ILE A 330 7.10 -1.03 -16.16
CA ILE A 330 5.98 -0.48 -15.40
C ILE A 330 6.19 -0.47 -13.89
N PHE A 331 6.76 -1.53 -13.30
CA PHE A 331 7.01 -1.57 -11.86
C PHE A 331 8.07 -0.55 -11.43
N LEU A 332 9.10 -0.37 -12.26
CA LEU A 332 10.14 0.64 -12.02
C LEU A 332 9.53 2.05 -12.10
N LEU A 333 8.79 2.34 -13.20
CA LEU A 333 8.10 3.62 -13.37
C LEU A 333 7.13 3.90 -12.24
N TYR A 334 6.27 2.92 -11.92
CA TYR A 334 5.26 3.10 -10.88
C TYR A 334 5.90 3.37 -9.51
N SER A 335 6.91 2.58 -9.11
CA SER A 335 7.58 2.78 -7.82
C SER A 335 8.30 4.12 -7.74
N THR A 336 8.99 4.52 -8.82
CA THR A 336 9.69 5.80 -8.89
C THR A 336 8.71 6.97 -8.81
N LEU A 337 7.65 6.95 -9.63
CA LEU A 337 6.65 8.02 -9.66
C LEU A 337 5.83 8.08 -8.37
N LEU A 338 5.52 6.93 -7.75
CA LEU A 338 4.87 6.87 -6.45
C LEU A 338 5.74 7.53 -5.38
N PHE A 339 7.03 7.23 -5.36
CA PHE A 339 7.96 7.82 -4.39
C PHE A 339 8.15 9.33 -4.64
N ILE A 340 8.30 9.76 -5.89
CA ILE A 340 8.38 11.19 -6.25
C ILE A 340 7.09 11.92 -5.82
N GLY A 341 5.91 11.34 -6.11
CA GLY A 341 4.63 11.89 -5.68
C GLY A 341 4.52 12.00 -4.15
N TYR A 342 5.02 11.01 -3.42
CA TYR A 342 5.05 11.03 -1.96
C TYR A 342 5.99 12.13 -1.41
N VAL A 343 7.16 12.32 -2.01
CA VAL A 343 8.06 13.44 -1.66
C VAL A 343 7.36 14.79 -1.95
N ALA A 344 6.77 14.95 -3.12
CA ALA A 344 6.04 16.18 -3.49
C ALA A 344 4.86 16.46 -2.53
N TYR A 345 4.12 15.41 -2.13
CA TYR A 345 3.06 15.51 -1.13
C TYR A 345 3.56 16.03 0.22
N ASN A 346 4.73 15.55 0.67
CA ASN A 346 5.37 16.02 1.90
C ASN A 346 5.87 17.48 1.82
N PHE A 347 6.25 17.96 0.63
CA PHE A 347 6.55 19.38 0.43
C PHE A 347 5.30 20.25 0.47
N ARG A 348 4.21 19.80 -0.17
CA ARG A 348 2.95 20.52 -0.20
C ARG A 348 2.31 20.62 1.19
N LEU A 349 2.37 19.54 1.97
CA LEU A 349 1.73 19.42 3.28
C LEU A 349 2.80 19.11 4.35
N PRO A 350 3.41 20.14 4.95
CA PRO A 350 4.55 19.99 5.85
C PRO A 350 4.14 19.57 7.29
N TYR A 351 3.20 18.62 7.41
CA TYR A 351 2.75 18.09 8.69
C TYR A 351 3.48 16.80 9.06
N TYR A 352 3.65 16.54 10.35
CA TYR A 352 4.28 15.30 10.81
C TYR A 352 3.52 14.06 10.30
N SER A 353 2.20 14.14 10.23
CA SER A 353 1.34 13.02 9.82
C SER A 353 1.44 12.63 8.34
N THR A 354 2.09 13.45 7.51
CA THR A 354 2.31 13.14 6.09
C THR A 354 3.51 12.22 5.86
N VAL A 355 4.37 12.05 6.88
CA VAL A 355 5.54 11.16 6.80
C VAL A 355 5.16 9.76 7.27
N LYS A 356 4.46 9.03 6.39
CA LYS A 356 3.99 7.67 6.69
C LYS A 356 4.17 6.75 5.49
N GLY A 357 4.70 5.55 5.71
CA GLY A 357 4.80 4.50 4.71
C GLY A 357 3.45 4.07 4.15
N VAL A 358 2.35 4.31 4.86
CA VAL A 358 0.99 3.99 4.41
C VAL A 358 0.64 4.60 3.04
N PHE A 359 1.15 5.78 2.72
CA PHE A 359 0.96 6.42 1.42
C PHE A 359 1.67 5.71 0.26
N LEU A 360 2.57 4.78 0.56
CA LEU A 360 3.28 3.95 -0.42
C LEU A 360 2.66 2.56 -0.58
N ILE A 361 1.58 2.22 0.14
CA ILE A 361 1.00 0.85 0.17
C ILE A 361 0.63 0.33 -1.23
N SER A 362 0.28 1.19 -2.17
CA SER A 362 0.01 0.79 -3.55
C SER A 362 1.25 0.27 -4.29
N GLY A 363 2.45 0.49 -3.76
CA GLY A 363 3.73 -0.06 -4.23
C GLY A 363 4.07 -1.45 -3.71
N VAL A 364 3.18 -2.11 -2.96
CA VAL A 364 3.48 -3.40 -2.30
C VAL A 364 3.80 -4.53 -3.28
N ILE A 365 3.14 -4.62 -4.43
CA ILE A 365 3.45 -5.62 -5.47
C ILE A 365 4.79 -5.34 -6.15
N PRO A 366 5.08 -4.12 -6.63
CA PRO A 366 6.44 -3.76 -7.05
C PRO A 366 7.51 -4.06 -5.99
N PHE A 367 7.24 -3.77 -4.71
CA PHE A 367 8.16 -4.08 -3.63
C PHE A 367 8.48 -5.58 -3.55
N GLY A 368 7.46 -6.45 -3.54
CA GLY A 368 7.64 -7.90 -3.56
C GLY A 368 8.37 -8.40 -4.83
N TYR A 369 8.06 -7.81 -5.99
CA TYR A 369 8.72 -8.12 -7.26
C TYR A 369 10.23 -7.81 -7.21
N PHE A 370 10.60 -6.62 -6.76
CA PHE A 370 12.01 -6.23 -6.65
C PHE A 370 12.74 -7.01 -5.56
N PHE A 371 12.08 -7.31 -4.43
CA PHE A 371 12.65 -8.21 -3.43
C PHE A 371 13.03 -9.56 -4.05
N ILE A 372 12.12 -10.17 -4.82
CA ILE A 372 12.41 -11.44 -5.51
C ILE A 372 13.56 -11.27 -6.50
N LYS A 373 13.58 -10.21 -7.31
CA LYS A 373 14.70 -9.92 -8.22
C LYS A 373 16.03 -9.79 -7.48
N GLY A 374 16.01 -9.24 -6.27
CA GLY A 374 17.19 -9.12 -5.40
C GLY A 374 17.72 -10.47 -4.92
N ILE A 375 16.82 -11.39 -4.51
CA ILE A 375 17.23 -12.70 -3.99
C ILE A 375 17.52 -13.73 -5.10
N MET A 376 17.10 -13.50 -6.35
CA MET A 376 17.30 -14.47 -7.45
C MET A 376 18.75 -14.96 -7.64
N PRO A 377 19.80 -14.15 -7.51
CA PRO A 377 21.20 -14.64 -7.56
C PRO A 377 21.53 -15.63 -6.44
N TYR A 378 20.78 -15.58 -5.35
CA TYR A 378 20.97 -16.40 -4.15
C TYR A 378 19.99 -17.58 -4.10
N LYS A 379 19.43 -18.00 -5.24
CA LYS A 379 18.42 -19.07 -5.33
C LYS A 379 18.86 -20.39 -4.68
N LYS A 380 20.14 -20.69 -4.65
CA LYS A 380 20.69 -21.87 -3.95
C LYS A 380 20.50 -21.82 -2.42
N TYR A 381 20.25 -20.65 -1.86
CA TYR A 381 20.07 -20.43 -0.43
C TYR A 381 18.59 -20.23 -0.01
N LEU A 382 17.60 -20.57 -0.87
CA LEU A 382 16.17 -20.37 -0.57
C LEU A 382 15.72 -21.04 0.73
N PHE A 383 16.33 -22.15 1.12
CA PHE A 383 16.07 -22.80 2.40
C PHE A 383 16.41 -21.87 3.59
N TYR A 384 17.60 -21.28 3.59
CA TYR A 384 18.01 -20.35 4.65
C TYR A 384 17.18 -19.06 4.64
N ILE A 385 16.81 -18.59 3.45
CA ILE A 385 15.90 -17.45 3.32
C ILE A 385 14.54 -17.80 3.95
N SER A 386 14.02 -19.02 3.73
CA SER A 386 12.75 -19.42 4.34
C SER A 386 12.83 -19.55 5.86
N LEU A 387 13.93 -20.03 6.42
CA LEU A 387 14.17 -20.03 7.87
C LEU A 387 14.22 -18.63 8.44
N TYR A 388 14.91 -17.71 7.76
CA TYR A 388 14.91 -16.30 8.13
C TYR A 388 13.50 -15.69 8.13
N LEU A 389 12.68 -15.97 7.11
CA LEU A 389 11.30 -15.49 7.02
C LEU A 389 10.40 -16.12 8.10
N ALA A 390 10.65 -17.38 8.48
CA ALA A 390 9.95 -18.02 9.60
C ALA A 390 10.29 -17.33 10.93
N PHE A 391 11.56 -17.00 11.15
CA PHE A 391 11.96 -16.25 12.33
C PHE A 391 11.39 -14.83 12.33
N TYR A 392 11.39 -14.16 11.17
CA TYR A 392 10.73 -12.87 10.99
C TYR A 392 9.22 -12.96 11.32
N THR A 393 8.55 -14.06 10.95
CA THR A 393 7.14 -14.31 11.31
C THR A 393 6.94 -14.31 12.83
N MET A 394 7.83 -14.95 13.59
CA MET A 394 7.74 -14.98 15.06
C MET A 394 7.87 -13.56 15.66
N ILE A 395 8.77 -12.74 15.10
CA ILE A 395 8.94 -11.34 15.50
C ILE A 395 7.67 -10.53 15.17
N LEU A 396 7.08 -10.73 13.99
CA LEU A 396 5.80 -10.11 13.61
C LEU A 396 4.67 -10.50 14.55
N MET A 397 4.53 -11.80 14.85
CA MET A 397 3.55 -12.30 15.81
C MET A 397 3.71 -11.59 17.16
N ARG A 398 4.92 -11.46 17.67
CA ARG A 398 5.20 -10.81 18.95
C ARG A 398 4.86 -9.31 18.94
N ASN A 399 5.11 -8.60 17.83
CA ASN A 399 4.86 -7.16 17.73
C ASN A 399 3.37 -6.84 17.50
N PHE A 400 2.68 -7.63 16.68
CA PHE A 400 1.33 -7.32 16.20
C PHE A 400 0.23 -8.19 16.82
N TRP A 401 0.54 -9.04 17.80
CA TRP A 401 -0.47 -9.75 18.57
C TRP A 401 -1.17 -8.80 19.53
N ILE A 402 -2.30 -8.24 19.10
CA ILE A 402 -3.04 -7.23 19.85
C ILE A 402 -3.75 -7.90 21.04
N LEU A 403 -3.59 -7.31 22.22
CA LEU A 403 -4.28 -7.76 23.43
C LEU A 403 -5.48 -6.85 23.68
N LYS A 404 -6.63 -7.43 23.94
CA LYS A 404 -7.90 -6.70 24.10
C LYS A 404 -7.82 -5.59 25.16
N PHE A 405 -7.07 -5.82 26.24
CA PHE A 405 -6.92 -4.85 27.33
C PHE A 405 -6.06 -3.63 26.99
N TRP A 406 -5.31 -3.63 25.86
CA TRP A 406 -4.53 -2.46 25.45
C TRP A 406 -5.37 -1.22 25.23
N TYR A 407 -6.66 -1.40 24.97
CA TYR A 407 -7.58 -0.32 24.61
C TYR A 407 -8.73 -0.15 25.61
N ILE A 408 -8.65 -0.76 26.82
CA ILE A 408 -9.63 -0.58 27.87
C ILE A 408 -9.42 0.83 28.44
N GLY A 409 -10.46 1.66 28.40
CA GLY A 409 -10.46 3.03 28.96
C GLY A 409 -9.88 4.11 28.04
N THR A 410 -9.76 3.84 26.74
CA THR A 410 -9.28 4.87 25.76
C THR A 410 -10.34 5.24 24.73
#